data_4a76fcc4dbda1738c28950eea65f96e2
#
_entry.id   4a76fcc4dbda1738c28950eea65f96e2
#
_cell.length_a   1.000
_cell.length_b   1.000
_cell.length_c   1.000
_cell.angle_alpha   90.00
_cell.angle_beta   90.00
_cell.angle_gamma   90.00
#
_symmetry.space_group_name_H-M   'P 1'
#
loop_
_entity.id
_entity.type
_entity.pdbx_description
1 polymer ?
#
loop_
_entity_poly.entity_id
_entity_poly.type
_entity_poly.pdbx_seq_one_letter_code
_entity_poly.pdbx_strand_id
1 'polypeptide(L)'
;MLKLIGTDGKRFYSFTLEPGKYTVGRKEDCSFCVNDRTVSRQHAEIEVGLNSSEVLIRDLGSHNGTCVNGVRVNGNTVAHKNDLVMFGQVEFRLADTEEITKPETKSPTTTQLAQIDPQQSVVLDIKEALRPLPSKVSDIPELWSTLSEMARMLVLPEPKETMLQRSLSLVSKVIPAERLAVLSTSPDRVNVYTDALLLLHRKEMGTFTLSKTIVNEILTNKSSILIGDPSDDPRFSGQQSIVASDLKSAMAVPLFDEGKVLGILYADTTNPLHRYSNDYLRLFATFGNIIASRLLNYTLLTERQEKEKMEAELTRASNIQKNLLAKQVPQLPGYSVHPFQEQCQAVGGDLYDIALLPDGRLVFIVADVSGKGMGAALLMSNILASFRIQYSDPDFDLVKAVRHVSLQLHKYTAAEDFATLFVGIVDAKNHTMTYINAGHNPPLIAKNDGSCKYLNPSGTMIGAFDFSDWQSEKAEFVPGDLLFVFTDGVSEATNKENQYGEERMQDVIVKSRQLTPARIAGALFEDIMKFVEDEPRSDDITMLIVKRES
;
A
#
# COMPACT_ATOMS: atom_id res chain seq x y z
N MET A 1 -7.66 -0.70 38.16
CA MET A 1 -7.85 0.57 37.45
C MET A 1 -8.30 0.24 36.04
N LEU A 2 -9.46 0.73 35.60
CA LEU A 2 -9.96 0.39 34.27
C LEU A 2 -9.26 1.17 33.17
N LYS A 3 -9.12 0.53 32.01
CA LYS A 3 -8.65 1.14 30.76
C LYS A 3 -9.63 0.86 29.64
N LEU A 4 -9.79 1.83 28.76
CA LEU A 4 -10.51 1.67 27.51
C LEU A 4 -9.48 1.45 26.40
N ILE A 5 -9.43 0.24 25.86
CA ILE A 5 -8.41 -0.22 24.92
C ILE A 5 -9.06 -0.60 23.60
N GLY A 6 -8.58 -0.07 22.48
CA GLY A 6 -9.18 -0.33 21.16
C GLY A 6 -8.25 -0.05 20.00
N THR A 7 -8.74 -0.33 18.78
CA THR A 7 -8.03 -0.08 17.54
C THR A 7 -9.00 0.25 16.39
N ASP A 8 -8.58 1.12 15.48
CA ASP A 8 -9.25 1.40 14.21
C ASP A 8 -8.65 0.60 13.02
N GLY A 9 -7.81 -0.41 13.34
CA GLY A 9 -7.07 -1.20 12.36
C GLY A 9 -5.77 -0.55 11.87
N LYS A 10 -5.55 0.73 12.15
CA LYS A 10 -4.31 1.49 11.80
C LYS A 10 -3.60 2.01 13.05
N ARG A 11 -4.36 2.36 14.08
CA ARG A 11 -3.84 2.95 15.33
C ARG A 11 -4.38 2.20 16.52
N PHE A 12 -3.56 2.12 17.53
CA PHE A 12 -3.89 1.55 18.82
C PHE A 12 -4.22 2.69 19.80
N TYR A 13 -5.33 2.56 20.52
CA TYR A 13 -5.79 3.50 21.53
C TYR A 13 -5.79 2.82 22.90
N SER A 14 -5.25 3.49 23.92
CA SER A 14 -5.29 3.04 25.30
C SER A 14 -5.53 4.25 26.20
N PHE A 15 -6.72 4.35 26.78
CA PHE A 15 -7.14 5.44 27.64
C PHE A 15 -7.33 4.93 29.06
N THR A 16 -6.66 5.53 30.03
CA THR A 16 -6.82 5.20 31.45
C THR A 16 -8.06 5.89 32.00
N LEU A 17 -8.92 5.13 32.69
CA LEU A 17 -10.16 5.60 33.27
C LEU A 17 -9.99 5.79 34.78
N GLU A 18 -9.75 7.03 35.21
CA GLU A 18 -9.81 7.46 36.60
C GLU A 18 -11.24 7.95 36.95
N PRO A 19 -11.63 8.05 38.23
CA PRO A 19 -12.92 8.64 38.57
C PRO A 19 -13.07 10.06 38.00
N GLY A 20 -14.12 10.27 37.19
CA GLY A 20 -14.31 11.55 36.49
C GLY A 20 -15.15 11.42 35.22
N LYS A 21 -15.27 12.55 34.49
CA LYS A 21 -16.00 12.63 33.21
C LYS A 21 -15.05 12.86 32.06
N TYR A 22 -15.25 12.13 30.97
CA TYR A 22 -14.42 12.14 29.78
C TYR A 22 -15.30 12.29 28.54
N THR A 23 -14.86 13.10 27.59
CA THR A 23 -15.46 13.17 26.25
C THR A 23 -14.69 12.33 25.27
N VAL A 24 -15.39 11.54 24.48
CA VAL A 24 -14.83 10.75 23.38
C VAL A 24 -15.23 11.37 22.05
N GLY A 25 -14.29 11.52 21.14
CA GLY A 25 -14.60 12.08 19.83
C GLY A 25 -13.37 12.23 18.93
N ARG A 26 -13.61 12.66 17.69
CA ARG A 26 -12.53 12.84 16.71
C ARG A 26 -11.81 14.18 16.84
N LYS A 27 -12.36 15.14 17.60
CA LYS A 27 -11.76 16.46 17.81
C LYS A 27 -10.64 16.37 18.85
N GLU A 28 -9.54 17.08 18.62
CA GLU A 28 -8.35 17.05 19.48
C GLU A 28 -8.60 17.57 20.92
N ASP A 29 -9.65 18.36 21.12
CA ASP A 29 -10.04 18.85 22.44
C ASP A 29 -10.87 17.85 23.27
N CYS A 30 -11.20 16.67 22.72
CA CYS A 30 -11.82 15.61 23.49
C CYS A 30 -10.81 14.94 24.43
N SER A 31 -11.28 14.56 25.64
CA SER A 31 -10.45 13.83 26.61
C SER A 31 -9.84 12.56 26.02
N PHE A 32 -10.62 11.86 25.19
CA PHE A 32 -10.19 10.68 24.46
C PHE A 32 -10.37 10.91 22.95
N CYS A 33 -9.29 11.30 22.30
CA CYS A 33 -9.30 11.57 20.86
C CYS A 33 -9.18 10.28 20.07
N VAL A 34 -10.21 9.96 19.27
CA VAL A 34 -10.27 8.79 18.37
C VAL A 34 -10.34 9.30 16.94
N ASN A 35 -9.20 9.32 16.25
CA ASN A 35 -9.07 9.92 14.92
C ASN A 35 -9.54 8.96 13.81
N ASP A 36 -10.85 8.64 13.82
CA ASP A 36 -11.51 7.85 12.80
C ASP A 36 -12.70 8.62 12.19
N ARG A 37 -12.95 8.42 10.88
CA ARG A 37 -14.00 9.13 10.14
C ARG A 37 -15.41 8.76 10.58
N THR A 38 -15.60 7.59 11.15
CA THR A 38 -16.89 7.09 11.65
C THR A 38 -17.22 7.64 13.04
N VAL A 39 -16.22 8.23 13.74
CA VAL A 39 -16.39 8.86 15.04
C VAL A 39 -16.73 10.34 14.87
N SER A 40 -17.80 10.82 15.51
CA SER A 40 -18.23 12.23 15.50
C SER A 40 -17.23 13.12 16.22
N ARG A 41 -17.21 14.44 15.93
CA ARG A 41 -16.31 15.41 16.58
C ARG A 41 -16.39 15.36 18.11
N GLN A 42 -17.61 15.31 18.64
CA GLN A 42 -17.95 14.91 20.01
C GLN A 42 -18.92 13.75 19.85
N HIS A 43 -18.56 12.56 20.32
CA HIS A 43 -19.30 11.33 20.02
C HIS A 43 -20.05 10.82 21.25
N ALA A 44 -19.36 10.66 22.36
CA ALA A 44 -19.91 10.15 23.58
C ALA A 44 -19.28 10.79 24.82
N GLU A 45 -19.98 10.69 25.96
CA GLU A 45 -19.47 11.03 27.29
C GLU A 45 -19.33 9.73 28.10
N ILE A 46 -18.22 9.60 28.81
CA ILE A 46 -17.92 8.50 29.73
C ILE A 46 -17.81 9.10 31.13
N GLU A 47 -18.55 8.54 32.09
CA GLU A 47 -18.46 8.91 33.50
C GLU A 47 -18.05 7.70 34.34
N VAL A 48 -16.99 7.84 35.10
CA VAL A 48 -16.42 6.79 35.95
C VAL A 48 -16.65 7.16 37.41
N GLY A 49 -17.35 6.29 38.15
CA GLY A 49 -17.63 6.47 39.56
C GLY A 49 -16.42 6.23 40.47
N LEU A 50 -16.53 6.61 41.75
CA LEU A 50 -15.46 6.37 42.75
C LEU A 50 -15.20 4.88 43.01
N ASN A 51 -16.18 4.01 42.79
CA ASN A 51 -16.00 2.56 42.78
C ASN A 51 -15.82 2.09 41.32
N SER A 52 -14.59 1.90 40.93
CA SER A 52 -14.13 1.72 39.54
C SER A 52 -14.58 0.41 38.83
N SER A 53 -15.69 -0.21 39.21
CA SER A 53 -16.21 -1.43 38.54
C SER A 53 -17.22 -1.14 37.43
N GLU A 54 -17.81 0.06 37.40
CA GLU A 54 -18.87 0.44 36.47
C GLU A 54 -18.55 1.77 35.78
N VAL A 55 -18.79 1.82 34.48
CA VAL A 55 -18.57 2.98 33.62
C VAL A 55 -19.88 3.36 32.97
N LEU A 56 -20.33 4.59 33.18
CA LEU A 56 -21.55 5.09 32.55
C LEU A 56 -21.20 5.72 31.19
N ILE A 57 -21.86 5.26 30.14
CA ILE A 57 -21.64 5.73 28.78
C ILE A 57 -22.91 6.39 28.26
N ARG A 58 -22.76 7.59 27.68
CA ARG A 58 -23.84 8.37 27.07
C ARG A 58 -23.45 8.82 25.68
N ASP A 59 -24.27 8.52 24.67
CA ASP A 59 -24.11 9.05 23.31
C ASP A 59 -24.52 10.53 23.27
N LEU A 60 -23.71 11.37 22.63
CA LEU A 60 -23.93 12.81 22.51
C LEU A 60 -24.63 13.20 21.19
N GLY A 61 -25.43 12.32 20.62
CA GLY A 61 -26.08 12.54 19.32
C GLY A 61 -25.14 12.27 18.16
N SER A 62 -24.30 11.25 18.29
CA SER A 62 -23.33 10.90 17.27
C SER A 62 -23.98 10.39 15.98
N HIS A 63 -23.32 10.57 14.83
CA HIS A 63 -23.86 10.20 13.51
C HIS A 63 -24.04 8.67 13.37
N ASN A 64 -23.05 7.89 13.81
CA ASN A 64 -23.06 6.43 13.67
C ASN A 64 -23.52 5.71 14.94
N GLY A 65 -23.66 6.43 16.05
CA GLY A 65 -24.11 5.89 17.34
C GLY A 65 -23.01 5.22 18.15
N THR A 66 -23.29 5.08 19.44
CA THR A 66 -22.48 4.32 20.41
C THR A 66 -23.17 3.01 20.73
N CYS A 67 -22.45 1.90 20.85
CA CYS A 67 -22.98 0.61 21.25
C CYS A 67 -22.17 0.02 22.41
N VAL A 68 -22.85 -0.71 23.32
CA VAL A 68 -22.24 -1.54 24.36
C VAL A 68 -22.66 -2.97 24.13
N ASN A 69 -21.72 -3.89 23.96
CA ASN A 69 -21.96 -5.31 23.63
C ASN A 69 -22.91 -5.50 22.42
N GLY A 70 -22.80 -4.63 21.41
CA GLY A 70 -23.63 -4.65 20.21
C GLY A 70 -25.02 -4.01 20.37
N VAL A 71 -25.40 -3.58 21.58
CA VAL A 71 -26.66 -2.88 21.83
C VAL A 71 -26.46 -1.36 21.78
N ARG A 72 -27.28 -0.67 20.99
CA ARG A 72 -27.17 0.79 20.84
C ARG A 72 -27.52 1.51 22.15
N VAL A 73 -26.66 2.44 22.54
CA VAL A 73 -26.83 3.28 23.74
C VAL A 73 -27.98 4.26 23.54
N ASN A 74 -29.00 4.16 24.38
CA ASN A 74 -30.14 5.07 24.46
C ASN A 74 -30.16 5.70 25.87
N GLY A 75 -29.70 6.94 25.97
CA GLY A 75 -29.53 7.61 27.28
C GLY A 75 -28.24 7.17 27.97
N ASN A 76 -28.30 6.97 29.30
CA ASN A 76 -27.16 6.52 30.10
C ASN A 76 -27.14 4.98 30.16
N THR A 77 -26.06 4.38 29.67
CA THR A 77 -25.88 2.91 29.70
C THR A 77 -24.66 2.56 30.56
N VAL A 78 -24.81 1.59 31.45
CA VAL A 78 -23.71 1.09 32.28
C VAL A 78 -22.95 0.04 31.52
N ALA A 79 -21.62 0.18 31.49
CA ALA A 79 -20.70 -0.81 30.97
C ALA A 79 -19.81 -1.33 32.10
N HIS A 80 -19.50 -2.61 32.07
CA HIS A 80 -18.70 -3.32 33.06
C HIS A 80 -17.36 -3.76 32.52
N LYS A 81 -16.47 -4.23 33.39
CA LYS A 81 -15.19 -4.85 32.99
C LYS A 81 -15.46 -5.96 31.94
N ASN A 82 -14.64 -5.98 30.90
CA ASN A 82 -14.69 -6.86 29.73
C ASN A 82 -15.79 -6.54 28.71
N ASP A 83 -16.63 -5.54 28.92
CA ASP A 83 -17.59 -5.11 27.93
C ASP A 83 -16.91 -4.47 26.71
N LEU A 84 -17.55 -4.67 25.56
CA LEU A 84 -17.15 -4.08 24.29
C LEU A 84 -17.96 -2.80 24.06
N VAL A 85 -17.24 -1.70 23.84
CA VAL A 85 -17.84 -0.39 23.57
C VAL A 85 -17.44 0.04 22.17
N MET A 86 -18.41 0.37 21.33
CA MET A 86 -18.17 0.87 19.98
C MET A 86 -18.53 2.35 19.88
N PHE A 87 -17.60 3.16 19.36
CA PHE A 87 -17.85 4.53 18.94
C PHE A 87 -17.79 4.59 17.41
N GLY A 88 -18.94 4.69 16.76
CA GLY A 88 -19.03 4.49 15.32
C GLY A 88 -18.64 3.07 14.92
N GLN A 89 -17.54 2.89 14.17
CA GLN A 89 -17.00 1.58 13.80
C GLN A 89 -15.75 1.18 14.59
N VAL A 90 -15.29 2.03 15.49
CA VAL A 90 -14.10 1.76 16.31
C VAL A 90 -14.50 1.06 17.60
N GLU A 91 -13.94 -0.13 17.79
CA GLU A 91 -14.24 -0.99 18.94
C GLU A 91 -13.22 -0.81 20.05
N PHE A 92 -13.73 -0.73 21.28
CA PHE A 92 -12.96 -0.64 22.52
C PHE A 92 -13.40 -1.70 23.50
N ARG A 93 -12.47 -2.15 24.35
CA ARG A 93 -12.73 -3.04 25.48
C ARG A 93 -12.39 -2.36 26.79
N LEU A 94 -13.22 -2.53 27.81
CA LEU A 94 -12.96 -2.13 29.18
C LEU A 94 -12.09 -3.20 29.88
N ALA A 95 -10.80 -2.93 30.11
CA ALA A 95 -9.84 -3.88 30.69
C ALA A 95 -9.28 -3.38 32.03
N ASP A 96 -8.75 -4.28 32.88
CA ASP A 96 -8.06 -3.93 34.11
C ASP A 96 -6.55 -3.71 33.87
N THR A 97 -5.93 -2.85 34.69
CA THR A 97 -4.51 -2.46 34.57
C THR A 97 -3.53 -3.64 34.78
N GLU A 98 -3.97 -4.71 35.46
CA GLU A 98 -3.13 -5.89 35.72
C GLU A 98 -3.06 -6.90 34.56
N GLU A 99 -3.88 -6.75 33.52
CA GLU A 99 -3.94 -7.64 32.34
C GLU A 99 -3.27 -7.03 31.09
N ILE A 100 -2.27 -6.17 31.24
CA ILE A 100 -1.61 -5.55 30.07
C ILE A 100 -0.60 -6.54 29.45
N THR A 101 -1.08 -7.54 28.79
CA THR A 101 -0.47 -8.05 27.56
C THR A 101 -1.07 -7.27 26.39
N LYS A 102 -0.26 -6.90 25.40
CA LYS A 102 -0.64 -6.11 24.20
C LYS A 102 -2.04 -6.48 23.72
N PRO A 103 -2.92 -5.50 23.38
CA PRO A 103 -4.24 -5.82 22.87
C PRO A 103 -4.09 -6.65 21.61
N GLU A 104 -4.63 -7.84 21.67
CA GLU A 104 -4.89 -8.60 20.48
C GLU A 104 -5.91 -7.81 19.66
N THR A 105 -5.49 -7.31 18.48
CA THR A 105 -6.45 -7.13 17.39
C THR A 105 -7.37 -8.35 17.45
N LYS A 106 -8.68 -8.23 17.26
CA LYS A 106 -9.55 -9.41 17.06
C LYS A 106 -8.98 -10.17 15.88
N SER A 107 -7.90 -10.85 16.19
CA SER A 107 -7.40 -11.96 15.43
C SER A 107 -8.44 -13.05 15.56
N PRO A 108 -8.75 -13.78 14.50
CA PRO A 108 -9.52 -15.01 14.59
C PRO A 108 -9.02 -15.79 15.80
N THR A 109 -9.93 -16.38 16.56
CA THR A 109 -9.65 -17.05 17.84
C THR A 109 -8.38 -17.88 17.75
N THR A 110 -7.38 -17.53 18.54
CA THR A 110 -6.08 -18.23 18.49
C THR A 110 -6.29 -19.67 18.95
N THR A 111 -6.00 -20.63 18.08
CA THR A 111 -6.10 -22.05 18.40
C THR A 111 -4.91 -22.43 19.27
N GLN A 112 -5.14 -22.92 20.48
CA GLN A 112 -4.06 -23.42 21.32
C GLN A 112 -3.49 -24.71 20.72
N LEU A 113 -2.17 -24.78 20.63
CA LEU A 113 -1.46 -25.92 20.06
C LEU A 113 -0.98 -26.86 21.19
N ALA A 114 -1.38 -28.13 21.14
CA ALA A 114 -0.92 -29.17 22.04
C ALA A 114 0.14 -30.08 21.37
N GLN A 115 0.96 -30.79 22.16
CA GLN A 115 1.90 -31.77 21.63
C GLN A 115 1.20 -33.15 21.49
N ILE A 116 1.15 -33.71 20.28
CA ILE A 116 0.62 -35.04 19.96
C ILE A 116 1.65 -35.80 19.12
N ASP A 117 1.85 -37.10 19.44
CA ASP A 117 2.77 -37.98 18.71
C ASP A 117 2.12 -38.50 17.41
N PRO A 118 2.77 -38.43 16.25
CA PRO A 118 2.18 -38.76 14.94
C PRO A 118 1.99 -40.26 14.65
N GLN A 119 2.52 -41.18 15.47
CA GLN A 119 2.68 -42.60 15.09
C GLN A 119 1.39 -43.43 14.96
N GLN A 120 0.19 -42.93 15.33
CA GLN A 120 -1.08 -43.63 15.08
C GLN A 120 -2.06 -42.86 14.17
N SER A 121 -1.65 -41.77 13.61
CA SER A 121 -2.40 -41.07 12.58
C SER A 121 -2.14 -41.71 11.24
N VAL A 122 -3.18 -41.89 10.42
CA VAL A 122 -3.00 -42.21 9.01
C VAL A 122 -2.60 -40.90 8.33
N VAL A 123 -1.40 -40.87 7.80
CA VAL A 123 -0.85 -39.70 7.08
C VAL A 123 -0.81 -40.07 5.59
N LEU A 124 -1.56 -39.33 4.78
CA LEU A 124 -1.55 -39.47 3.31
C LEU A 124 -0.89 -38.24 2.70
N ASP A 125 0.11 -38.48 1.82
CA ASP A 125 0.62 -37.42 0.94
C ASP A 125 -0.54 -36.83 0.11
N ILE A 126 -0.49 -35.53 -0.21
CA ILE A 126 -1.57 -34.86 -0.94
C ILE A 126 -1.89 -35.53 -2.29
N LYS A 127 -0.87 -36.02 -3.00
CA LYS A 127 -1.06 -36.75 -4.29
C LYS A 127 -1.80 -38.07 -4.09
N GLU A 128 -1.61 -38.72 -2.96
CA GLU A 128 -2.31 -39.95 -2.61
C GLU A 128 -3.73 -39.66 -2.11
N ALA A 129 -3.92 -38.57 -1.35
CA ALA A 129 -5.22 -38.13 -0.89
C ALA A 129 -6.14 -37.67 -2.03
N LEU A 130 -5.58 -37.14 -3.13
CA LEU A 130 -6.32 -36.68 -4.31
C LEU A 130 -6.50 -37.77 -5.41
N ARG A 131 -6.16 -39.05 -5.14
CA ARG A 131 -6.49 -40.15 -6.08
C ARG A 131 -8.01 -40.28 -6.28
N PRO A 132 -8.46 -40.85 -7.41
CA PRO A 132 -9.89 -41.05 -7.66
C PRO A 132 -10.60 -41.68 -6.48
N LEU A 133 -11.80 -41.16 -6.17
CA LEU A 133 -12.61 -41.61 -5.04
C LEU A 133 -13.03 -43.10 -5.26
N PRO A 134 -12.98 -43.93 -4.22
CA PRO A 134 -13.49 -45.29 -4.27
C PRO A 134 -14.98 -45.34 -4.60
N SER A 135 -15.42 -46.41 -5.27
CA SER A 135 -16.82 -46.57 -5.67
C SER A 135 -17.85 -46.50 -4.52
N LYS A 136 -17.45 -46.90 -3.30
CA LYS A 136 -18.32 -46.83 -2.13
C LYS A 136 -18.65 -45.38 -1.66
N VAL A 137 -17.78 -44.40 -1.97
CA VAL A 137 -18.00 -42.99 -1.63
C VAL A 137 -18.90 -42.32 -2.67
N SER A 138 -18.90 -42.85 -3.92
CA SER A 138 -19.75 -42.36 -5.01
C SER A 138 -21.26 -42.51 -4.73
N ASP A 139 -21.63 -43.39 -3.79
CA ASP A 139 -23.03 -43.72 -3.45
C ASP A 139 -23.63 -42.77 -2.40
N ILE A 140 -22.87 -41.76 -1.92
CA ILE A 140 -23.41 -40.74 -1.00
C ILE A 140 -24.40 -39.83 -1.77
N PRO A 141 -25.71 -39.80 -1.40
CA PRO A 141 -26.74 -39.17 -2.23
C PRO A 141 -26.51 -37.70 -2.53
N GLU A 142 -25.92 -36.96 -1.59
CA GLU A 142 -25.71 -35.51 -1.70
C GLU A 142 -24.35 -35.10 -2.27
N LEU A 143 -23.46 -36.07 -2.57
CA LEU A 143 -22.08 -35.80 -3.00
C LEU A 143 -22.04 -34.97 -4.30
N TRP A 144 -22.71 -35.45 -5.33
CA TRP A 144 -22.67 -34.83 -6.65
C TRP A 144 -23.33 -33.46 -6.68
N SER A 145 -24.42 -33.29 -5.95
CA SER A 145 -25.08 -31.98 -5.80
C SER A 145 -24.17 -30.98 -5.07
N THR A 146 -23.51 -31.41 -3.99
CA THR A 146 -22.58 -30.59 -3.21
C THR A 146 -21.35 -30.19 -4.03
N LEU A 147 -20.72 -31.14 -4.73
CA LEU A 147 -19.59 -30.83 -5.60
C LEU A 147 -19.98 -29.87 -6.73
N SER A 148 -21.14 -30.09 -7.35
CA SER A 148 -21.67 -29.18 -8.40
C SER A 148 -21.96 -27.78 -7.87
N GLU A 149 -22.49 -27.67 -6.64
CA GLU A 149 -22.72 -26.37 -6.01
C GLU A 149 -21.41 -25.69 -5.64
N MET A 150 -20.43 -26.40 -5.09
CA MET A 150 -19.09 -25.86 -4.82
C MET A 150 -18.37 -25.41 -6.09
N ALA A 151 -18.48 -26.18 -7.18
CA ALA A 151 -17.91 -25.79 -8.47
C ALA A 151 -18.52 -24.49 -9.02
N ARG A 152 -19.86 -24.33 -8.91
CA ARG A 152 -20.52 -23.06 -9.28
C ARG A 152 -20.04 -21.87 -8.44
N MET A 153 -19.76 -22.11 -7.18
CA MET A 153 -19.25 -21.05 -6.29
C MET A 153 -17.84 -20.55 -6.69
N LEU A 154 -17.05 -21.30 -7.49
CA LEU A 154 -15.71 -20.83 -7.94
C LEU A 154 -15.78 -19.52 -8.74
N VAL A 155 -16.91 -19.21 -9.36
CA VAL A 155 -17.07 -18.07 -10.28
C VAL A 155 -17.76 -16.88 -9.62
N LEU A 156 -18.43 -17.07 -8.47
CA LEU A 156 -19.22 -16.01 -7.83
C LEU A 156 -18.35 -15.11 -6.94
N PRO A 157 -18.36 -13.78 -7.14
CA PRO A 157 -17.69 -12.84 -6.24
C PRO A 157 -18.47 -12.76 -4.92
N GLU A 158 -17.90 -13.22 -3.84
CA GLU A 158 -18.45 -13.13 -2.48
C GLU A 158 -17.35 -12.69 -1.50
N PRO A 159 -17.69 -12.01 -0.38
CA PRO A 159 -16.73 -11.76 0.70
C PRO A 159 -16.11 -13.06 1.23
N LYS A 160 -14.83 -13.02 1.63
CA LYS A 160 -14.08 -14.19 2.11
C LYS A 160 -14.82 -14.97 3.19
N GLU A 161 -15.35 -14.27 4.19
CA GLU A 161 -16.07 -14.86 5.33
C GLU A 161 -17.33 -15.61 4.88
N THR A 162 -18.15 -14.98 4.02
CA THR A 162 -19.38 -15.58 3.47
C THR A 162 -19.07 -16.82 2.65
N MET A 163 -18.04 -16.72 1.82
CA MET A 163 -17.54 -17.81 0.98
C MET A 163 -17.13 -19.02 1.82
N LEU A 164 -16.34 -18.80 2.87
CA LEU A 164 -15.84 -19.87 3.73
C LEU A 164 -16.99 -20.52 4.53
N GLN A 165 -17.87 -19.72 5.12
CA GLN A 165 -19.04 -20.23 5.85
C GLN A 165 -19.95 -21.08 4.96
N ARG A 166 -20.21 -20.63 3.75
CA ARG A 166 -21.00 -21.38 2.77
C ARG A 166 -20.31 -22.66 2.34
N SER A 167 -18.98 -22.64 2.16
CA SER A 167 -18.20 -23.83 1.85
C SER A 167 -18.29 -24.86 2.96
N LEU A 168 -18.13 -24.46 4.23
CA LEU A 168 -18.30 -25.36 5.38
C LEU A 168 -19.70 -25.93 5.46
N SER A 169 -20.74 -25.11 5.21
CA SER A 169 -22.14 -25.55 5.18
C SER A 169 -22.39 -26.60 4.08
N LEU A 170 -21.72 -26.51 2.92
CA LEU A 170 -21.82 -27.52 1.87
C LEU A 170 -21.07 -28.81 2.24
N VAL A 171 -19.87 -28.69 2.79
CA VAL A 171 -19.09 -29.84 3.27
C VAL A 171 -19.86 -30.61 4.36
N SER A 172 -20.58 -29.92 5.24
CA SER A 172 -21.36 -30.57 6.31
C SER A 172 -22.52 -31.44 5.82
N LYS A 173 -22.99 -31.26 4.58
CA LYS A 173 -24.03 -32.13 3.98
C LYS A 173 -23.50 -33.52 3.66
N VAL A 174 -22.19 -33.66 3.46
CA VAL A 174 -21.54 -34.89 3.01
C VAL A 174 -20.63 -35.50 4.08
N ILE A 175 -19.97 -34.65 4.85
CA ILE A 175 -19.06 -35.07 5.93
C ILE A 175 -19.83 -35.02 7.26
N PRO A 176 -20.04 -36.15 7.94
CA PRO A 176 -20.73 -36.22 9.22
C PRO A 176 -19.81 -35.69 10.34
N ALA A 177 -19.74 -34.37 10.50
CA ALA A 177 -18.90 -33.70 11.48
C ALA A 177 -19.78 -32.98 12.51
N GLU A 178 -19.28 -32.81 13.74
CA GLU A 178 -19.86 -31.92 14.73
C GLU A 178 -19.23 -30.54 14.69
N ARG A 179 -17.99 -30.46 14.21
CA ARG A 179 -17.26 -29.21 14.02
C ARG A 179 -16.49 -29.25 12.70
N LEU A 180 -16.63 -28.20 11.92
CA LEU A 180 -15.86 -27.94 10.70
C LEU A 180 -15.20 -26.58 10.83
N ALA A 181 -13.92 -26.47 10.47
CA ALA A 181 -13.20 -25.21 10.49
C ALA A 181 -12.27 -25.04 9.29
N VAL A 182 -12.13 -23.79 8.86
CA VAL A 182 -11.04 -23.34 8.01
C VAL A 182 -10.07 -22.55 8.86
N LEU A 183 -8.82 -22.93 8.81
CA LEU A 183 -7.75 -22.37 9.62
C LEU A 183 -6.68 -21.79 8.71
N SER A 184 -6.22 -20.58 9.04
CA SER A 184 -5.02 -19.96 8.45
C SER A 184 -3.86 -19.97 9.43
N THR A 185 -2.67 -19.68 8.93
CA THR A 185 -1.46 -19.61 9.75
C THR A 185 -0.76 -18.29 9.55
N SER A 186 -0.10 -17.80 10.61
CA SER A 186 0.82 -16.68 10.48
C SER A 186 1.97 -16.99 9.50
N PRO A 187 2.60 -15.98 8.87
CA PRO A 187 3.71 -16.19 7.94
C PRO A 187 4.88 -16.97 8.54
N ASP A 188 5.13 -16.82 9.85
CA ASP A 188 6.13 -17.55 10.64
C ASP A 188 5.68 -18.97 11.05
N ARG A 189 4.44 -19.37 10.72
CA ARG A 189 3.81 -20.66 11.03
C ARG A 189 3.72 -20.98 12.54
N VAL A 190 3.82 -19.97 13.40
CA VAL A 190 3.77 -20.13 14.86
C VAL A 190 2.33 -20.12 15.36
N ASN A 191 1.50 -19.25 14.79
CA ASN A 191 0.12 -19.06 15.20
C ASN A 191 -0.86 -19.61 14.16
N VAL A 192 -1.94 -20.22 14.66
CA VAL A 192 -3.05 -20.71 13.83
C VAL A 192 -4.30 -19.90 14.19
N TYR A 193 -4.97 -19.40 13.17
CA TYR A 193 -6.17 -18.58 13.29
C TYR A 193 -7.37 -19.30 12.68
N THR A 194 -8.55 -19.10 13.25
CA THR A 194 -9.79 -19.66 12.71
C THR A 194 -10.45 -18.64 11.78
N ASP A 195 -10.36 -18.86 10.47
CA ASP A 195 -10.98 -18.00 9.45
C ASP A 195 -12.50 -18.26 9.32
N ALA A 196 -12.92 -19.51 9.51
CA ALA A 196 -14.33 -19.87 9.55
C ALA A 196 -14.56 -21.09 10.45
N LEU A 197 -15.68 -21.13 11.15
CA LEU A 197 -16.08 -22.22 12.04
C LEU A 197 -17.58 -22.51 11.86
N LEU A 198 -17.91 -23.78 11.69
CA LEU A 198 -19.28 -24.29 11.70
C LEU A 198 -19.43 -25.33 12.81
N LEU A 199 -20.34 -25.08 13.75
CA LEU A 199 -20.70 -26.01 14.84
C LEU A 199 -22.04 -26.65 14.51
N LEU A 200 -22.05 -27.97 14.49
CA LEU A 200 -23.24 -28.82 14.25
C LEU A 200 -23.50 -29.60 15.52
N HIS A 201 -24.69 -29.42 16.12
CA HIS A 201 -25.12 -30.13 17.33
C HIS A 201 -24.38 -29.84 18.65
N ARG A 202 -23.43 -28.89 18.71
CA ARG A 202 -22.80 -28.42 19.94
C ARG A 202 -23.24 -27.01 20.29
N LYS A 203 -23.60 -26.79 21.59
CA LYS A 203 -24.04 -25.47 22.11
C LYS A 203 -22.90 -24.62 22.67
N GLU A 204 -21.74 -25.20 22.97
CA GLU A 204 -20.61 -24.48 23.58
C GLU A 204 -19.33 -24.62 22.77
N MET A 205 -18.64 -23.50 22.61
CA MET A 205 -17.26 -23.45 22.07
C MET A 205 -16.30 -23.92 23.17
N GLY A 206 -16.03 -25.24 23.22
CA GLY A 206 -14.83 -25.71 23.90
C GLY A 206 -13.59 -25.14 23.18
N THR A 207 -12.52 -24.92 23.94
CA THR A 207 -11.23 -24.50 23.36
C THR A 207 -10.84 -25.41 22.20
N PHE A 208 -10.75 -24.84 20.99
CA PHE A 208 -10.31 -25.56 19.82
C PHE A 208 -8.78 -25.72 19.92
N THR A 209 -8.30 -26.94 20.15
CA THR A 209 -6.88 -27.22 20.33
C THR A 209 -6.41 -28.16 19.24
N LEU A 210 -5.54 -27.68 18.36
CA LEU A 210 -4.81 -28.49 17.39
C LEU A 210 -3.40 -28.76 17.89
N SER A 211 -2.90 -29.98 17.65
CA SER A 211 -1.52 -30.32 17.93
C SER A 211 -0.55 -29.54 17.04
N LYS A 212 0.51 -28.95 17.63
CA LYS A 212 1.61 -28.34 16.86
C LYS A 212 2.22 -29.31 15.85
N THR A 213 2.36 -30.56 16.24
CA THR A 213 2.91 -31.62 15.37
C THR A 213 2.02 -31.85 14.15
N ILE A 214 0.70 -31.89 14.33
CA ILE A 214 -0.26 -32.05 13.23
C ILE A 214 -0.21 -30.84 12.29
N VAL A 215 -0.18 -29.62 12.83
CA VAL A 215 -0.08 -28.39 12.05
C VAL A 215 1.22 -28.39 11.24
N ASN A 216 2.36 -28.72 11.86
CA ASN A 216 3.63 -28.77 11.17
C ASN A 216 3.67 -29.86 10.08
N GLU A 217 3.10 -31.04 10.35
CA GLU A 217 3.01 -32.11 9.34
C GLU A 217 2.21 -31.67 8.10
N ILE A 218 1.07 -31.03 8.32
CA ILE A 218 0.24 -30.51 7.24
C ILE A 218 0.94 -29.39 6.47
N LEU A 219 1.55 -28.43 7.17
CA LEU A 219 2.15 -27.26 6.54
C LEU A 219 3.49 -27.56 5.85
N THR A 220 4.28 -28.51 6.39
CA THR A 220 5.63 -28.80 5.89
C THR A 220 5.59 -29.95 4.89
N ASN A 221 4.96 -31.07 5.27
CA ASN A 221 4.92 -32.30 4.47
C ASN A 221 3.71 -32.32 3.53
N LYS A 222 2.80 -31.33 3.63
CA LYS A 222 1.58 -31.24 2.80
C LYS A 222 0.71 -32.48 2.92
N SER A 223 0.64 -33.06 4.10
CA SER A 223 0.00 -34.33 4.36
C SER A 223 -1.43 -34.13 4.87
N SER A 224 -2.35 -35.01 4.45
CA SER A 224 -3.68 -35.13 5.02
C SER A 224 -3.66 -36.11 6.17
N ILE A 225 -4.27 -35.77 7.29
CA ILE A 225 -4.18 -36.54 8.54
C ILE A 225 -5.55 -37.00 8.99
N LEU A 226 -5.65 -38.29 9.33
CA LEU A 226 -6.79 -38.91 9.97
C LEU A 226 -6.38 -39.33 11.40
N ILE A 227 -7.10 -38.83 12.39
CA ILE A 227 -6.91 -39.15 13.80
C ILE A 227 -8.05 -40.08 14.22
N GLY A 228 -7.70 -41.30 14.69
CA GLY A 228 -8.62 -42.24 15.30
C GLY A 228 -9.00 -41.83 16.73
N ASP A 229 -9.69 -42.74 17.46
CA ASP A 229 -10.10 -42.51 18.84
C ASP A 229 -8.87 -42.38 19.76
N PRO A 230 -8.63 -41.21 20.38
CA PRO A 230 -7.48 -41.02 21.27
C PRO A 230 -7.53 -41.90 22.54
N SER A 231 -8.71 -42.39 22.92
CA SER A 231 -8.88 -43.24 24.12
C SER A 231 -8.44 -44.67 23.91
N ASP A 232 -8.34 -45.15 22.66
CA ASP A 232 -7.84 -46.49 22.32
C ASP A 232 -6.29 -46.54 22.23
N ASP A 233 -5.61 -45.39 22.43
CA ASP A 233 -4.17 -45.25 22.28
C ASP A 233 -3.47 -45.03 23.65
N PRO A 234 -2.61 -45.98 24.10
CA PRO A 234 -1.89 -45.87 25.38
C PRO A 234 -0.99 -44.63 25.49
N ARG A 235 -0.65 -43.98 24.36
CA ARG A 235 0.24 -42.79 24.30
C ARG A 235 -0.47 -41.49 24.63
N PHE A 236 -1.82 -41.46 24.58
CA PHE A 236 -2.63 -40.29 24.96
C PHE A 236 -3.09 -40.32 26.42
N SER A 237 -2.90 -41.43 27.13
CA SER A 237 -3.34 -41.64 28.53
C SER A 237 -2.72 -40.67 29.56
N GLY A 238 -1.74 -39.85 29.18
CA GLY A 238 -1.07 -38.87 30.04
C GLY A 238 -1.33 -37.39 29.71
N GLN A 239 -2.05 -37.07 28.62
CA GLN A 239 -2.28 -35.68 28.21
C GLN A 239 -3.73 -35.24 28.51
N GLN A 240 -3.91 -34.56 29.65
CA GLN A 240 -5.21 -34.10 30.15
C GLN A 240 -6.03 -33.24 29.18
N SER A 241 -5.39 -32.56 28.20
CA SER A 241 -6.07 -31.67 27.26
C SER A 241 -6.83 -32.37 26.13
N ILE A 242 -6.49 -33.62 25.78
CA ILE A 242 -7.15 -34.40 24.71
C ILE A 242 -8.23 -35.32 25.32
N VAL A 243 -7.96 -35.90 26.46
CA VAL A 243 -8.90 -36.73 27.20
C VAL A 243 -10.14 -35.91 27.67
N ALA A 244 -9.98 -34.61 27.86
CA ALA A 244 -11.07 -33.71 28.24
C ALA A 244 -12.05 -33.36 27.10
N SER A 245 -11.80 -33.75 25.84
CA SER A 245 -12.59 -33.29 24.66
C SER A 245 -13.60 -34.31 24.14
N ASP A 246 -13.70 -35.54 24.68
CA ASP A 246 -14.55 -36.65 24.18
C ASP A 246 -14.37 -36.95 22.66
N LEU A 247 -13.25 -36.53 22.05
CA LEU A 247 -12.98 -36.68 20.63
C LEU A 247 -12.93 -38.16 20.24
N LYS A 248 -13.72 -38.56 19.22
CA LYS A 248 -13.74 -39.92 18.69
C LYS A 248 -13.05 -40.07 17.36
N SER A 249 -13.08 -39.04 16.54
CA SER A 249 -12.32 -39.01 15.27
C SER A 249 -12.17 -37.59 14.77
N ALA A 250 -11.02 -37.29 14.10
CA ALA A 250 -10.82 -36.01 13.43
C ALA A 250 -10.07 -36.19 12.11
N MET A 251 -10.28 -35.23 11.22
CA MET A 251 -9.55 -35.12 9.95
C MET A 251 -9.01 -33.71 9.79
N ALA A 252 -7.80 -33.58 9.25
CA ALA A 252 -7.21 -32.32 8.88
C ALA A 252 -6.49 -32.44 7.53
N VAL A 253 -6.81 -31.56 6.60
CA VAL A 253 -6.26 -31.59 5.26
C VAL A 253 -5.72 -30.22 4.89
N PRO A 254 -4.59 -30.12 4.13
CA PRO A 254 -4.09 -28.84 3.65
C PRO A 254 -5.03 -28.24 2.62
N LEU A 255 -5.25 -26.94 2.71
CA LEU A 255 -5.79 -26.12 1.63
C LEU A 255 -4.61 -25.82 0.68
N PHE A 256 -4.44 -26.67 -0.32
CA PHE A 256 -3.24 -26.69 -1.14
C PHE A 256 -3.52 -26.27 -2.58
N ASP A 257 -2.64 -25.41 -3.12
CA ASP A 257 -2.64 -25.04 -4.51
C ASP A 257 -1.21 -24.83 -5.02
N GLU A 258 -0.87 -25.45 -6.16
CA GLU A 258 0.40 -25.34 -6.92
C GLU A 258 1.70 -25.15 -6.09
N GLY A 259 1.82 -25.80 -4.94
CA GLY A 259 3.04 -25.77 -4.12
C GLY A 259 2.93 -25.01 -2.81
N LYS A 260 1.88 -24.20 -2.60
CA LYS A 260 1.63 -23.46 -1.35
C LYS A 260 0.47 -24.06 -0.57
N VAL A 261 0.62 -24.12 0.76
CA VAL A 261 -0.49 -24.40 1.68
C VAL A 261 -1.04 -23.05 2.13
N LEU A 262 -2.32 -22.79 1.79
CA LEU A 262 -3.03 -21.55 2.11
C LEU A 262 -3.68 -21.60 3.50
N GLY A 263 -3.87 -22.80 4.05
CA GLY A 263 -4.52 -23.03 5.31
C GLY A 263 -4.80 -24.51 5.55
N ILE A 264 -5.65 -24.80 6.52
CA ILE A 264 -6.05 -26.15 6.90
C ILE A 264 -7.57 -26.24 6.94
N LEU A 265 -8.16 -27.25 6.32
CA LEU A 265 -9.54 -27.64 6.53
C LEU A 265 -9.58 -28.73 7.60
N TYR A 266 -10.40 -28.53 8.62
CA TYR A 266 -10.50 -29.39 9.79
C TYR A 266 -11.93 -29.87 10.02
N ALA A 267 -12.08 -31.13 10.44
CA ALA A 267 -13.35 -31.73 10.86
C ALA A 267 -13.14 -32.61 12.07
N ASP A 268 -14.08 -32.62 13.01
CA ASP A 268 -14.10 -33.58 14.10
C ASP A 268 -15.52 -34.04 14.49
N THR A 269 -15.54 -35.15 15.24
CA THR A 269 -16.77 -35.72 15.82
C THR A 269 -16.50 -36.39 17.18
N THR A 270 -17.44 -36.27 18.09
CA THR A 270 -17.50 -36.99 19.38
C THR A 270 -18.42 -38.21 19.30
N ASN A 271 -19.14 -38.39 18.19
CA ASN A 271 -20.03 -39.50 17.99
C ASN A 271 -19.28 -40.79 17.60
N PRO A 272 -19.28 -41.86 18.41
CA PRO A 272 -18.57 -43.10 18.11
C PRO A 272 -19.11 -43.84 16.89
N LEU A 273 -20.33 -43.53 16.43
CA LEU A 273 -20.93 -44.10 15.21
C LEU A 273 -20.41 -43.44 13.92
N HIS A 274 -19.80 -42.27 14.02
CA HIS A 274 -19.30 -41.49 12.89
C HIS A 274 -17.76 -41.47 12.86
N ARG A 275 -17.13 -42.66 12.91
CA ARG A 275 -15.68 -42.76 12.75
C ARG A 275 -15.29 -42.53 11.29
N TYR A 276 -14.32 -41.63 11.05
CA TYR A 276 -13.82 -41.34 9.71
C TYR A 276 -12.94 -42.49 9.20
N SER A 277 -13.02 -42.71 7.90
CA SER A 277 -12.18 -43.68 7.14
C SER A 277 -11.23 -42.97 6.19
N ASN A 278 -10.28 -43.68 5.61
CA ASN A 278 -9.43 -43.17 4.55
C ASN A 278 -10.22 -42.63 3.35
N ASP A 279 -11.40 -43.19 3.08
CA ASP A 279 -12.27 -42.74 2.00
C ASP A 279 -12.87 -41.35 2.33
N TYR A 280 -13.29 -41.13 3.58
CA TYR A 280 -13.70 -39.80 4.06
C TYR A 280 -12.56 -38.80 4.03
N LEU A 281 -11.32 -39.22 4.38
CA LEU A 281 -10.14 -38.33 4.31
C LEU A 281 -9.86 -37.88 2.88
N ARG A 282 -9.95 -38.78 1.89
CA ARG A 282 -9.78 -38.44 0.47
C ARG A 282 -10.86 -37.49 -0.03
N LEU A 283 -12.12 -37.76 0.34
CA LEU A 283 -13.21 -36.89 -0.02
C LEU A 283 -13.03 -35.49 0.62
N PHE A 284 -12.61 -35.44 1.88
CA PHE A 284 -12.35 -34.21 2.60
C PHE A 284 -11.17 -33.42 2.00
N ALA A 285 -10.13 -34.11 1.54
CA ALA A 285 -9.03 -33.51 0.79
C ALA A 285 -9.50 -32.90 -0.54
N THR A 286 -10.45 -33.56 -1.21
CA THR A 286 -11.05 -33.01 -2.45
C THR A 286 -11.81 -31.71 -2.16
N PHE A 287 -12.58 -31.65 -1.10
CA PHE A 287 -13.24 -30.40 -0.65
C PHE A 287 -12.20 -29.32 -0.27
N GLY A 288 -11.13 -29.73 0.43
CA GLY A 288 -10.02 -28.83 0.78
C GLY A 288 -9.41 -28.18 -0.45
N ASN A 289 -9.19 -28.97 -1.51
CA ASN A 289 -8.62 -28.46 -2.75
C ASN A 289 -9.54 -27.47 -3.48
N ILE A 290 -10.86 -27.72 -3.49
CA ILE A 290 -11.85 -26.79 -4.06
C ILE A 290 -11.86 -25.48 -3.25
N ILE A 291 -11.82 -25.55 -1.92
CA ILE A 291 -11.77 -24.36 -1.05
C ILE A 291 -10.44 -23.61 -1.26
N ALA A 292 -9.31 -24.33 -1.42
CA ALA A 292 -8.01 -23.72 -1.68
C ALA A 292 -8.01 -22.93 -3.00
N SER A 293 -8.46 -23.55 -4.08
CA SER A 293 -8.56 -22.88 -5.40
C SER A 293 -9.45 -21.65 -5.35
N ARG A 294 -10.48 -21.68 -4.54
CA ARG A 294 -11.39 -20.54 -4.34
C ARG A 294 -10.76 -19.42 -3.54
N LEU A 295 -10.02 -19.74 -2.48
CA LEU A 295 -9.26 -18.77 -1.70
C LEU A 295 -8.20 -18.07 -2.56
N LEU A 296 -7.48 -18.84 -3.39
CA LEU A 296 -6.50 -18.27 -4.29
C LEU A 296 -7.16 -17.31 -5.31
N ASN A 297 -8.25 -17.73 -5.95
CA ASN A 297 -9.00 -16.87 -6.87
C ASN A 297 -9.46 -15.57 -6.20
N TYR A 298 -9.97 -15.66 -4.97
CA TYR A 298 -10.36 -14.48 -4.21
C TYR A 298 -9.18 -13.53 -3.98
N THR A 299 -8.02 -14.06 -3.55
CA THR A 299 -6.80 -13.25 -3.32
C THR A 299 -6.34 -12.58 -4.61
N LEU A 300 -6.24 -13.34 -5.72
CA LEU A 300 -5.81 -12.80 -7.02
C LEU A 300 -6.76 -11.72 -7.56
N LEU A 301 -8.07 -11.91 -7.40
CA LEU A 301 -9.06 -10.90 -7.80
C LEU A 301 -8.95 -9.62 -6.96
N THR A 302 -8.74 -9.75 -5.65
CA THR A 302 -8.57 -8.60 -4.75
C THR A 302 -7.29 -7.83 -5.08
N GLU A 303 -6.16 -8.52 -5.22
CA GLU A 303 -4.88 -7.92 -5.62
C GLU A 303 -4.98 -7.21 -6.97
N ARG A 304 -5.67 -7.83 -7.93
CA ARG A 304 -5.91 -7.21 -9.24
C ARG A 304 -6.74 -5.94 -9.14
N GLN A 305 -7.83 -5.96 -8.37
CA GLN A 305 -8.68 -4.78 -8.15
C GLN A 305 -7.93 -3.64 -7.46
N GLU A 306 -7.10 -3.95 -6.45
CA GLU A 306 -6.26 -2.96 -5.78
C GLU A 306 -5.23 -2.35 -6.75
N LYS A 307 -4.60 -3.19 -7.57
CA LYS A 307 -3.67 -2.74 -8.60
C LYS A 307 -4.34 -1.83 -9.64
N GLU A 308 -5.49 -2.24 -10.19
CA GLU A 308 -6.26 -1.46 -11.16
C GLU A 308 -6.68 -0.09 -10.57
N LYS A 309 -7.09 -0.07 -9.28
CA LYS A 309 -7.41 1.16 -8.57
C LYS A 309 -6.20 2.07 -8.42
N MET A 310 -5.05 1.51 -8.02
CA MET A 310 -3.81 2.27 -7.87
C MET A 310 -3.33 2.85 -9.23
N GLU A 311 -3.41 2.07 -10.31
CA GLU A 311 -3.08 2.52 -11.66
C GLU A 311 -3.99 3.67 -12.13
N ALA A 312 -5.29 3.59 -11.81
CA ALA A 312 -6.23 4.67 -12.12
C ALA A 312 -5.93 5.96 -11.34
N GLU A 313 -5.56 5.86 -10.06
CA GLU A 313 -5.14 7.00 -9.25
C GLU A 313 -3.84 7.62 -9.76
N LEU A 314 -2.85 6.82 -10.13
CA LEU A 314 -1.60 7.29 -10.75
C LEU A 314 -1.85 7.98 -12.09
N THR A 315 -2.71 7.43 -12.94
CA THR A 315 -3.10 8.05 -14.21
C THR A 315 -3.75 9.42 -14.00
N ARG A 316 -4.59 9.53 -12.98
CA ARG A 316 -5.22 10.82 -12.62
C ARG A 316 -4.19 11.83 -12.13
N ALA A 317 -3.23 11.42 -11.29
CA ALA A 317 -2.14 12.27 -10.81
C ALA A 317 -1.26 12.75 -11.98
N SER A 318 -0.91 11.87 -12.92
CA SER A 318 -0.18 12.19 -14.15
C SER A 318 -0.88 13.29 -14.97
N ASN A 319 -2.18 13.14 -15.18
CA ASN A 319 -2.96 14.14 -15.92
C ASN A 319 -2.98 15.50 -15.20
N ILE A 320 -3.08 15.53 -13.88
CA ILE A 320 -2.97 16.76 -13.09
C ILE A 320 -1.59 17.38 -13.28
N GLN A 321 -0.52 16.60 -13.12
CA GLN A 321 0.86 17.06 -13.26
C GLN A 321 1.13 17.66 -14.64
N LYS A 322 0.75 16.95 -15.71
CA LYS A 322 0.85 17.47 -17.09
C LYS A 322 0.08 18.78 -17.31
N ASN A 323 -1.01 18.97 -16.59
CA ASN A 323 -1.79 20.20 -16.66
C ASN A 323 -1.16 21.35 -15.87
N LEU A 324 -0.29 21.07 -14.91
CA LEU A 324 0.46 22.09 -14.15
C LEU A 324 1.61 22.67 -14.97
N LEU A 325 2.20 21.93 -15.88
CA LEU A 325 3.27 22.44 -16.73
C LEU A 325 2.77 23.52 -17.71
N ALA A 326 3.68 24.39 -18.13
CA ALA A 326 3.37 25.47 -19.08
C ALA A 326 2.86 24.90 -20.43
N LYS A 327 1.56 25.04 -20.69
CA LYS A 327 0.93 24.58 -21.95
C LYS A 327 1.15 25.52 -23.13
N GLN A 328 1.33 26.79 -22.84
CA GLN A 328 1.55 27.82 -23.85
C GLN A 328 2.86 28.51 -23.56
N VAL A 329 3.72 28.54 -24.57
CA VAL A 329 4.97 29.26 -24.52
C VAL A 329 4.70 30.72 -24.87
N PRO A 330 4.96 31.68 -23.98
CA PRO A 330 4.81 33.10 -24.32
C PRO A 330 5.70 33.47 -25.50
N GLN A 331 5.18 34.31 -26.36
CA GLN A 331 5.98 34.87 -27.49
C GLN A 331 6.92 35.96 -26.98
N LEU A 332 8.19 35.79 -27.26
CA LEU A 332 9.23 36.79 -27.01
C LEU A 332 9.80 37.26 -28.34
N PRO A 333 9.69 38.55 -28.71
CA PRO A 333 10.19 39.05 -29.99
C PRO A 333 11.67 38.74 -30.20
N GLY A 334 12.00 38.12 -31.34
CA GLY A 334 13.38 37.75 -31.72
C GLY A 334 13.88 36.47 -31.05
N TYR A 335 13.02 35.72 -30.37
CA TYR A 335 13.36 34.44 -29.73
C TYR A 335 12.33 33.38 -30.01
N SER A 336 12.78 32.14 -30.21
CA SER A 336 11.95 30.94 -30.22
C SER A 336 12.26 30.09 -29.02
N VAL A 337 11.23 29.62 -28.33
CA VAL A 337 11.36 28.80 -27.13
C VAL A 337 10.57 27.52 -27.29
N HIS A 338 11.12 26.37 -26.90
CA HIS A 338 10.42 25.09 -26.95
C HIS A 338 10.81 24.22 -25.77
N PRO A 339 9.86 23.88 -24.87
CA PRO A 339 10.02 22.86 -23.87
C PRO A 339 9.66 21.50 -24.44
N PHE A 340 10.34 20.46 -23.96
CA PHE A 340 10.04 19.06 -24.23
C PHE A 340 10.15 18.27 -22.95
N GLN A 341 9.20 17.39 -22.68
CA GLN A 341 9.26 16.47 -21.54
C GLN A 341 8.63 15.13 -21.90
N GLU A 342 9.29 14.06 -21.49
CA GLU A 342 8.80 12.70 -21.59
C GLU A 342 9.12 11.94 -20.30
N GLN A 343 8.09 11.62 -19.54
CA GLN A 343 8.20 10.94 -18.26
C GLN A 343 8.53 9.46 -18.42
N CYS A 344 9.37 8.89 -17.54
CA CYS A 344 9.67 7.46 -17.51
C CYS A 344 8.66 6.66 -16.68
N GLN A 345 8.03 7.29 -15.69
CA GLN A 345 6.96 6.73 -14.87
C GLN A 345 5.65 7.49 -15.07
N ALA A 346 4.59 7.04 -14.39
CA ALA A 346 3.29 7.70 -14.46
C ALA A 346 3.34 9.17 -14.03
N VAL A 347 4.14 9.48 -13.02
CA VAL A 347 4.44 10.83 -12.51
C VAL A 347 5.95 10.96 -12.27
N GLY A 348 6.51 12.16 -12.45
CA GLY A 348 7.94 12.42 -12.38
C GLY A 348 8.32 13.58 -11.47
N GLY A 349 9.65 13.69 -11.19
CA GLY A 349 10.26 14.79 -10.43
C GLY A 349 10.56 16.03 -11.28
N ASP A 350 10.79 15.82 -12.55
CA ASP A 350 11.15 16.87 -13.49
C ASP A 350 10.08 17.92 -13.68
N LEU A 351 10.49 19.16 -13.78
CA LEU A 351 9.61 20.28 -14.13
C LEU A 351 10.29 21.28 -15.06
N TYR A 352 9.46 21.95 -15.83
CA TYR A 352 9.79 23.21 -16.48
C TYR A 352 8.65 24.22 -16.32
N ASP A 353 8.97 25.49 -16.34
CA ASP A 353 7.99 26.57 -16.46
C ASP A 353 8.51 27.72 -17.28
N ILE A 354 7.62 28.45 -17.94
CA ILE A 354 7.94 29.57 -18.81
C ILE A 354 6.86 30.63 -18.65
N ALA A 355 7.24 31.84 -18.31
CA ALA A 355 6.32 32.96 -18.13
C ALA A 355 6.90 34.30 -18.58
N LEU A 356 6.04 35.26 -18.87
CA LEU A 356 6.44 36.68 -19.01
C LEU A 356 6.28 37.35 -17.64
N LEU A 357 7.33 38.07 -17.23
CA LEU A 357 7.29 38.99 -16.09
C LEU A 357 6.51 40.26 -16.47
N PRO A 358 6.02 41.03 -15.49
CA PRO A 358 5.29 42.28 -15.73
C PRO A 358 6.05 43.32 -16.57
N ASP A 359 7.37 43.29 -16.56
CA ASP A 359 8.23 44.18 -17.33
C ASP A 359 8.51 43.67 -18.78
N GLY A 360 7.95 42.54 -19.16
CA GLY A 360 8.05 41.91 -20.49
C GLY A 360 9.28 41.02 -20.70
N ARG A 361 10.12 40.81 -19.69
CA ARG A 361 11.20 39.80 -19.72
C ARG A 361 10.61 38.38 -19.62
N LEU A 362 11.28 37.43 -20.24
CA LEU A 362 10.90 36.01 -20.17
C LEU A 362 11.65 35.35 -19.02
N VAL A 363 10.92 34.78 -18.06
CA VAL A 363 11.47 33.89 -17.03
C VAL A 363 11.18 32.44 -17.41
N PHE A 364 12.14 31.56 -17.17
CA PHE A 364 11.95 30.12 -17.31
C PHE A 364 12.72 29.38 -16.22
N ILE A 365 12.24 28.20 -15.87
CA ILE A 365 12.87 27.24 -14.96
C ILE A 365 12.92 25.85 -15.58
N VAL A 366 13.96 25.10 -15.26
CA VAL A 366 14.04 23.64 -15.40
C VAL A 366 14.61 23.12 -14.09
N ALA A 367 13.97 22.11 -13.53
CA ALA A 367 14.44 21.52 -12.28
C ALA A 367 14.15 20.01 -12.27
N ASP A 368 14.96 19.31 -11.50
CA ASP A 368 14.81 17.89 -11.21
C ASP A 368 14.82 17.68 -9.70
N VAL A 369 13.78 17.02 -9.20
CA VAL A 369 13.54 16.76 -7.78
C VAL A 369 14.09 15.40 -7.41
N SER A 370 14.86 15.34 -6.33
CA SER A 370 15.40 14.09 -5.78
C SER A 370 14.34 13.02 -5.57
N GLY A 371 14.65 11.77 -5.92
CA GLY A 371 13.74 10.63 -5.82
C GLY A 371 12.81 10.50 -7.03
N LYS A 372 11.86 9.56 -6.95
CA LYS A 372 10.96 9.23 -8.07
C LYS A 372 9.53 9.00 -7.60
N GLY A 373 8.60 9.06 -8.54
CA GLY A 373 7.20 8.76 -8.29
C GLY A 373 6.44 9.88 -7.57
N MET A 374 5.48 9.51 -6.72
CA MET A 374 4.49 10.45 -6.15
C MET A 374 5.13 11.51 -5.24
N GLY A 375 6.16 11.17 -4.46
CA GLY A 375 6.84 12.11 -3.57
C GLY A 375 7.49 13.25 -4.36
N ALA A 376 8.32 12.89 -5.34
CA ALA A 376 8.98 13.86 -6.23
C ALA A 376 7.96 14.71 -7.01
N ALA A 377 6.86 14.11 -7.49
CA ALA A 377 5.79 14.82 -8.19
C ALA A 377 5.08 15.88 -7.32
N LEU A 378 4.91 15.63 -6.03
CA LEU A 378 4.33 16.59 -5.08
C LEU A 378 5.30 17.76 -4.82
N LEU A 379 6.59 17.46 -4.63
CA LEU A 379 7.62 18.48 -4.45
C LEU A 379 7.78 19.34 -5.71
N MET A 380 7.79 18.74 -6.88
CA MET A 380 7.77 19.43 -8.17
C MET A 380 6.61 20.44 -8.24
N SER A 381 5.41 20.00 -7.89
CA SER A 381 4.20 20.86 -7.90
C SER A 381 4.31 22.03 -6.92
N ASN A 382 4.93 21.81 -5.76
CA ASN A 382 5.19 22.84 -4.76
C ASN A 382 6.20 23.89 -5.27
N ILE A 383 7.32 23.44 -5.84
CA ILE A 383 8.35 24.31 -6.43
C ILE A 383 7.71 25.19 -7.52
N LEU A 384 6.98 24.58 -8.43
CA LEU A 384 6.31 25.27 -9.54
C LEU A 384 5.34 26.34 -9.03
N ALA A 385 4.48 26.00 -8.08
CA ALA A 385 3.53 26.95 -7.48
C ALA A 385 4.25 28.11 -6.77
N SER A 386 5.33 27.82 -6.04
CA SER A 386 6.12 28.80 -5.30
C SER A 386 6.78 29.82 -6.22
N PHE A 387 7.32 29.41 -7.35
CA PHE A 387 7.86 30.33 -8.36
C PHE A 387 6.77 31.15 -9.03
N ARG A 388 5.64 30.54 -9.42
CA ARG A 388 4.55 31.24 -10.12
C ARG A 388 3.92 32.36 -9.31
N ILE A 389 3.82 32.19 -8.00
CA ILE A 389 3.34 33.27 -7.11
C ILE A 389 4.26 34.49 -7.21
N GLN A 390 5.57 34.28 -7.32
CA GLN A 390 6.56 35.35 -7.35
C GLN A 390 6.66 36.06 -8.71
N TYR A 391 6.31 35.38 -9.82
CA TYR A 391 6.33 35.99 -11.17
C TYR A 391 5.41 37.22 -11.31
N SER A 392 4.42 37.35 -10.46
CA SER A 392 3.50 38.49 -10.47
C SER A 392 4.06 39.73 -9.74
N ASP A 393 5.20 39.62 -9.08
CA ASP A 393 5.86 40.73 -8.39
C ASP A 393 6.53 41.64 -9.44
N PRO A 394 6.16 42.96 -9.49
CA PRO A 394 6.82 43.91 -10.37
C PRO A 394 8.34 44.06 -10.10
N ASP A 395 8.75 43.86 -8.85
CA ASP A 395 10.14 43.89 -8.41
C ASP A 395 10.77 42.51 -8.33
N PHE A 396 10.39 41.59 -9.23
CA PHE A 396 10.88 40.22 -9.25
C PHE A 396 12.40 40.15 -9.25
N ASP A 397 12.94 39.57 -8.18
CA ASP A 397 14.38 39.36 -7.98
C ASP A 397 14.69 37.85 -7.99
N LEU A 398 15.55 37.44 -8.93
CA LEU A 398 15.87 36.04 -9.16
C LEU A 398 16.52 35.36 -7.95
N VAL A 399 17.46 36.04 -7.29
CA VAL A 399 18.19 35.52 -6.12
C VAL A 399 17.24 35.34 -4.93
N LYS A 400 16.41 36.35 -4.68
CA LYS A 400 15.39 36.26 -3.61
C LYS A 400 14.39 35.14 -3.86
N ALA A 401 13.97 34.96 -5.12
CA ALA A 401 13.03 33.92 -5.50
C ALA A 401 13.58 32.52 -5.23
N VAL A 402 14.80 32.24 -5.68
CA VAL A 402 15.48 30.96 -5.46
C VAL A 402 15.67 30.70 -3.96
N ARG A 403 16.14 31.71 -3.23
CA ARG A 403 16.35 31.60 -1.78
C ARG A 403 15.03 31.33 -1.03
N HIS A 404 13.96 32.01 -1.39
CA HIS A 404 12.66 31.81 -0.77
C HIS A 404 12.14 30.37 -1.00
N VAL A 405 12.19 29.88 -2.23
CA VAL A 405 11.76 28.51 -2.56
C VAL A 405 12.62 27.48 -1.85
N SER A 406 13.94 27.68 -1.82
CA SER A 406 14.86 26.77 -1.11
C SER A 406 14.59 26.70 0.38
N LEU A 407 14.40 27.83 1.04
CA LEU A 407 14.08 27.87 2.48
C LEU A 407 12.72 27.22 2.79
N GLN A 408 11.73 27.38 1.91
CA GLN A 408 10.44 26.73 2.04
C GLN A 408 10.57 25.19 1.94
N LEU A 409 11.30 24.69 0.96
CA LEU A 409 11.57 23.26 0.83
C LEU A 409 12.28 22.75 2.08
N HIS A 410 13.43 23.32 2.44
CA HIS A 410 14.23 22.88 3.59
C HIS A 410 13.43 22.84 4.90
N LYS A 411 12.53 23.79 5.09
CA LYS A 411 11.74 23.90 6.33
C LYS A 411 10.62 22.85 6.43
N TYR A 412 10.04 22.44 5.31
CA TYR A 412 8.79 21.66 5.29
C TYR A 412 8.91 20.27 4.67
N THR A 413 10.13 19.88 4.25
CA THR A 413 10.41 18.55 3.69
C THR A 413 11.50 17.85 4.49
N ALA A 414 11.81 16.59 4.16
CA ALA A 414 12.89 15.85 4.80
C ALA A 414 14.26 16.29 4.26
N ALA A 415 15.34 15.97 4.97
CA ALA A 415 16.69 16.39 4.57
C ALA A 415 17.18 15.79 3.25
N GLU A 416 16.61 14.66 2.85
CA GLU A 416 16.84 14.01 1.55
C GLU A 416 16.02 14.59 0.39
N ASP A 417 15.05 15.48 0.69
CA ASP A 417 14.20 16.11 -0.31
C ASP A 417 14.81 17.42 -0.78
N PHE A 418 15.41 17.41 -1.94
CA PHE A 418 16.02 18.58 -2.58
C PHE A 418 15.70 18.59 -4.07
N ALA A 419 16.06 19.67 -4.75
CA ALA A 419 15.98 19.72 -6.19
C ALA A 419 17.19 20.45 -6.80
N THR A 420 17.63 19.98 -7.96
CA THR A 420 18.51 20.76 -8.84
C THR A 420 17.66 21.75 -9.63
N LEU A 421 18.14 22.96 -9.82
CA LEU A 421 17.36 24.01 -10.49
C LEU A 421 18.24 24.86 -11.39
N PHE A 422 17.80 25.04 -12.63
CA PHE A 422 18.26 26.13 -13.50
C PHE A 422 17.14 27.12 -13.73
N VAL A 423 17.38 28.39 -13.44
CA VAL A 423 16.42 29.46 -13.68
C VAL A 423 17.08 30.59 -14.44
N GLY A 424 16.41 31.09 -15.48
CA GLY A 424 16.89 32.17 -16.33
C GLY A 424 15.85 33.24 -16.62
N ILE A 425 16.30 34.48 -16.75
CA ILE A 425 15.50 35.60 -17.23
C ILE A 425 16.14 36.13 -18.52
N VAL A 426 15.41 36.06 -19.63
CA VAL A 426 15.85 36.63 -20.91
C VAL A 426 15.28 38.03 -21.09
N ASP A 427 16.18 38.99 -21.28
CA ASP A 427 15.87 40.35 -21.68
C ASP A 427 16.05 40.50 -23.22
N ALA A 428 14.93 40.50 -23.93
CA ALA A 428 14.96 40.61 -25.40
C ALA A 428 15.40 41.99 -25.91
N LYS A 429 15.32 43.03 -25.07
CA LYS A 429 15.75 44.38 -25.46
C LYS A 429 17.28 44.52 -25.46
N ASN A 430 17.92 43.95 -24.44
CA ASN A 430 19.35 43.98 -24.24
C ASN A 430 20.06 42.72 -24.77
N HIS A 431 19.31 41.70 -25.20
CA HIS A 431 19.81 40.42 -25.68
C HIS A 431 20.72 39.69 -24.67
N THR A 432 20.36 39.80 -23.39
CA THR A 432 21.08 39.21 -22.27
C THR A 432 20.21 38.26 -21.52
N MET A 433 20.80 37.26 -20.88
CA MET A 433 20.16 36.39 -19.90
C MET A 433 20.85 36.57 -18.55
N THR A 434 20.06 36.78 -17.53
CA THR A 434 20.51 36.63 -16.12
C THR A 434 20.04 35.29 -15.62
N TYR A 435 20.92 34.45 -15.03
CA TYR A 435 20.58 33.12 -14.61
C TYR A 435 21.19 32.72 -13.27
N ILE A 436 20.64 31.68 -12.65
CA ILE A 436 21.22 30.94 -11.54
C ILE A 436 21.17 29.47 -11.90
N ASN A 437 22.32 28.80 -11.72
CA ASN A 437 22.39 27.34 -11.76
C ASN A 437 22.61 26.82 -10.33
N ALA A 438 21.54 26.30 -9.73
CA ALA A 438 21.52 25.75 -8.37
C ALA A 438 21.72 24.22 -8.40
N GLY A 439 22.95 23.81 -8.72
CA GLY A 439 23.34 22.40 -8.74
C GLY A 439 22.75 21.57 -9.89
N HIS A 440 22.18 22.22 -10.91
CA HIS A 440 21.58 21.54 -12.06
C HIS A 440 22.65 21.19 -13.11
N ASN A 441 22.36 20.19 -13.97
CA ASN A 441 23.20 19.84 -15.12
C ASN A 441 23.57 21.10 -15.89
N PRO A 442 24.86 21.33 -16.19
CA PRO A 442 25.29 22.58 -16.84
C PRO A 442 24.60 22.78 -18.19
N PRO A 443 23.76 23.80 -18.38
CA PRO A 443 23.17 24.07 -19.67
C PRO A 443 24.21 24.43 -20.71
N LEU A 444 23.92 24.10 -21.95
CA LEU A 444 24.81 24.34 -23.09
C LEU A 444 24.36 25.57 -23.89
N ILE A 445 25.21 26.56 -24.08
CA ILE A 445 25.01 27.57 -25.12
C ILE A 445 25.78 27.11 -26.35
N ALA A 446 25.05 26.72 -27.40
CA ALA A 446 25.64 26.46 -28.71
C ALA A 446 25.60 27.76 -29.54
N LYS A 447 26.80 28.23 -29.92
CA LYS A 447 27.00 29.45 -30.71
C LYS A 447 26.70 29.22 -32.19
N ASN A 448 26.39 30.29 -32.89
CA ASN A 448 26.14 30.21 -34.34
C ASN A 448 27.31 29.63 -35.12
N ASP A 449 28.55 29.86 -34.68
CA ASP A 449 29.77 29.29 -35.29
C ASP A 449 30.00 27.80 -34.96
N GLY A 450 29.19 27.22 -34.09
CA GLY A 450 29.30 25.84 -33.64
C GLY A 450 30.14 25.63 -32.38
N SER A 451 30.74 26.69 -31.84
CA SER A 451 31.39 26.61 -30.53
C SER A 451 30.36 26.47 -29.40
N CYS A 452 30.78 25.86 -28.30
CA CYS A 452 29.92 25.56 -27.16
C CYS A 452 30.47 26.15 -25.87
N LYS A 453 29.55 26.63 -25.00
CA LYS A 453 29.88 27.10 -23.65
C LYS A 453 28.90 26.49 -22.68
N TYR A 454 29.39 25.82 -21.64
CA TYR A 454 28.58 25.35 -20.52
C TYR A 454 28.39 26.41 -19.44
N LEU A 455 27.22 26.45 -18.86
CA LEU A 455 26.87 27.35 -17.74
C LEU A 455 26.97 26.56 -16.44
N ASN A 456 28.12 26.58 -15.81
CA ASN A 456 28.41 25.82 -14.60
C ASN A 456 27.53 26.24 -13.40
N PRO A 457 27.34 25.36 -12.40
CA PRO A 457 26.63 25.71 -11.20
C PRO A 457 27.22 26.92 -10.48
N SER A 458 26.35 27.86 -10.07
CA SER A 458 26.70 29.06 -9.29
C SER A 458 26.31 28.92 -7.81
N GLY A 459 25.82 27.76 -7.39
CA GLY A 459 25.42 27.43 -6.02
C GLY A 459 25.01 25.97 -5.88
N THR A 460 24.65 25.59 -4.65
CA THR A 460 24.17 24.24 -4.32
C THR A 460 22.70 24.06 -4.76
N MET A 461 22.23 22.81 -4.78
CA MET A 461 20.83 22.44 -4.99
C MET A 461 19.91 23.12 -3.98
N ILE A 462 18.65 23.36 -4.35
CA ILE A 462 17.64 23.98 -3.48
C ILE A 462 17.04 22.96 -2.51
N GLY A 463 16.73 23.40 -1.30
CA GLY A 463 16.11 22.57 -0.25
C GLY A 463 17.10 21.79 0.62
N ALA A 464 18.33 21.53 0.14
CA ALA A 464 19.29 20.69 0.86
C ALA A 464 19.81 21.35 2.15
N PHE A 465 20.08 22.67 2.13
CA PHE A 465 20.70 23.38 3.26
C PHE A 465 20.03 24.73 3.51
N ASP A 466 19.94 25.15 4.78
CA ASP A 466 19.39 26.44 5.20
C ASP A 466 20.34 27.63 4.98
N PHE A 467 21.63 27.35 4.85
CA PHE A 467 22.70 28.34 4.64
C PHE A 467 23.09 28.55 3.17
N SER A 468 22.37 27.89 2.24
CA SER A 468 22.67 28.03 0.80
C SER A 468 22.50 29.47 0.33
N ASP A 469 23.43 29.93 -0.51
CA ASP A 469 23.38 31.23 -1.16
C ASP A 469 23.71 31.08 -2.64
N TRP A 470 23.15 31.96 -3.46
CA TRP A 470 23.30 31.94 -4.90
C TRP A 470 23.67 33.32 -5.42
N GLN A 471 24.47 33.32 -6.48
CA GLN A 471 24.77 34.52 -7.23
C GLN A 471 24.22 34.38 -8.64
N SER A 472 23.62 35.46 -9.13
CA SER A 472 23.18 35.49 -10.52
C SER A 472 24.34 35.80 -11.45
N GLU A 473 24.41 35.06 -12.55
CA GLU A 473 25.37 35.27 -13.62
C GLU A 473 24.72 35.81 -14.89
N LYS A 474 25.50 36.32 -15.84
CA LYS A 474 25.01 36.84 -17.12
C LYS A 474 25.62 36.12 -18.31
N ALA A 475 24.76 35.90 -19.30
CA ALA A 475 25.18 35.42 -20.62
C ALA A 475 24.57 36.30 -21.71
N GLU A 476 25.34 36.53 -22.78
CA GLU A 476 24.90 37.26 -23.96
C GLU A 476 24.51 36.28 -25.06
N PHE A 477 23.46 36.62 -25.78
CA PHE A 477 23.03 35.89 -26.97
C PHE A 477 23.33 36.74 -28.22
N VAL A 478 24.07 36.20 -29.17
CA VAL A 478 24.15 36.77 -30.53
C VAL A 478 23.12 36.08 -31.44
N PRO A 479 22.72 36.69 -32.56
CA PRO A 479 21.80 36.06 -33.51
C PRO A 479 22.26 34.68 -33.94
N GLY A 480 21.36 33.71 -33.84
CA GLY A 480 21.63 32.31 -34.14
C GLY A 480 22.11 31.45 -32.95
N ASP A 481 22.45 32.08 -31.83
CA ASP A 481 22.79 31.32 -30.59
C ASP A 481 21.57 30.62 -30.02
N LEU A 482 21.78 29.44 -29.42
CA LEU A 482 20.76 28.73 -28.66
C LEU A 482 21.27 28.31 -27.28
N LEU A 483 20.37 28.38 -26.30
CA LEU A 483 20.54 27.76 -24.99
C LEU A 483 19.81 26.43 -25.01
N PHE A 484 20.45 25.38 -24.50
CA PHE A 484 19.88 24.07 -24.26
C PHE A 484 20.02 23.74 -22.78
N VAL A 485 18.87 23.64 -22.09
CA VAL A 485 18.75 23.23 -20.68
C VAL A 485 18.17 21.84 -20.66
N PHE A 486 18.70 20.96 -19.83
CA PHE A 486 18.29 19.54 -19.81
C PHE A 486 18.46 18.93 -18.42
N THR A 487 17.66 17.91 -18.12
CA THR A 487 17.81 17.07 -16.93
C THR A 487 18.69 15.86 -17.22
N ASP A 488 19.18 15.20 -16.18
CA ASP A 488 20.15 14.10 -16.26
C ASP A 488 19.66 12.92 -17.10
N GLY A 489 18.33 12.68 -17.17
CA GLY A 489 17.75 11.64 -18.03
C GLY A 489 18.10 11.79 -19.52
N VAL A 490 18.60 12.97 -19.96
CA VAL A 490 19.13 13.15 -21.31
C VAL A 490 20.52 12.54 -21.44
N SER A 491 21.44 12.90 -20.55
CA SER A 491 22.87 12.48 -20.62
C SER A 491 23.10 11.11 -20.01
N GLU A 492 22.29 10.71 -19.03
CA GLU A 492 22.40 9.44 -18.31
C GLU A 492 21.53 8.33 -18.91
N ALA A 493 20.82 8.58 -20.01
CA ALA A 493 20.13 7.53 -20.74
C ALA A 493 21.09 6.38 -21.04
N THR A 494 20.72 5.15 -20.70
CA THR A 494 21.59 3.98 -20.79
C THR A 494 21.10 2.96 -21.80
N ASN A 495 22.02 2.35 -22.53
CA ASN A 495 21.88 1.00 -23.05
C ASN A 495 22.62 0.03 -22.09
N LYS A 496 22.57 -1.28 -22.34
CA LYS A 496 23.14 -2.32 -21.44
C LYS A 496 24.55 -2.02 -20.90
N GLU A 497 25.37 -1.31 -21.61
CA GLU A 497 26.81 -1.16 -21.34
C GLU A 497 27.28 0.28 -21.16
N ASN A 498 26.59 1.26 -21.75
CA ASN A 498 27.10 2.64 -21.83
C ASN A 498 26.00 3.67 -21.53
N GLN A 499 26.42 4.85 -21.05
CA GLN A 499 25.59 6.05 -20.98
C GLN A 499 25.64 6.82 -22.30
N TYR A 500 24.57 7.53 -22.63
CA TYR A 500 24.45 8.37 -23.81
C TYR A 500 25.52 9.46 -23.83
N GLY A 501 25.73 10.14 -22.73
CA GLY A 501 26.81 11.07 -22.47
C GLY A 501 26.62 12.47 -23.06
N GLU A 502 27.31 13.44 -22.46
CA GLU A 502 27.24 14.85 -22.86
C GLU A 502 27.88 15.11 -24.22
N GLU A 503 28.95 14.38 -24.59
CA GLU A 503 29.64 14.57 -25.89
C GLU A 503 28.68 14.26 -27.05
N ARG A 504 27.97 13.14 -26.99
CA ARG A 504 27.02 12.77 -28.04
C ARG A 504 25.84 13.73 -28.09
N MET A 505 25.32 14.13 -26.92
CA MET A 505 24.27 15.15 -26.79
C MET A 505 24.72 16.47 -27.49
N GLN A 506 25.90 16.97 -27.14
CA GLN A 506 26.48 18.19 -27.74
C GLN A 506 26.60 18.08 -29.26
N ASP A 507 27.09 16.96 -29.77
CA ASP A 507 27.22 16.66 -31.18
C ASP A 507 25.88 16.79 -31.93
N VAL A 508 24.81 16.21 -31.38
CA VAL A 508 23.47 16.30 -31.96
C VAL A 508 22.96 17.75 -31.97
N ILE A 509 23.12 18.47 -30.86
CA ILE A 509 22.71 19.87 -30.73
C ILE A 509 23.44 20.74 -31.75
N VAL A 510 24.78 20.62 -31.86
CA VAL A 510 25.58 21.41 -32.80
C VAL A 510 25.21 21.11 -34.26
N LYS A 511 24.98 19.84 -34.61
CA LYS A 511 24.57 19.44 -35.96
C LYS A 511 23.16 19.96 -36.31
N SER A 512 22.28 20.03 -35.37
CA SER A 512 20.86 20.44 -35.55
C SER A 512 20.61 21.93 -35.28
N ARG A 513 21.61 22.72 -34.83
CA ARG A 513 21.46 24.10 -34.34
C ARG A 513 20.74 25.08 -35.30
N GLN A 514 20.77 24.81 -36.61
CA GLN A 514 20.09 25.63 -37.60
C GLN A 514 18.57 25.34 -37.71
N LEU A 515 18.12 24.25 -37.10
CA LEU A 515 16.71 23.87 -37.10
C LEU A 515 15.91 24.72 -36.07
N THR A 516 14.60 24.59 -36.11
CA THR A 516 13.72 25.18 -35.09
C THR A 516 13.89 24.42 -33.75
N PRO A 517 13.69 25.07 -32.59
CA PRO A 517 13.81 24.44 -31.28
C PRO A 517 13.07 23.11 -31.15
N ALA A 518 11.81 23.04 -31.67
CA ALA A 518 11.02 21.81 -31.64
C ALA A 518 11.67 20.66 -32.45
N ARG A 519 12.29 20.96 -33.59
CA ARG A 519 13.00 19.95 -34.40
C ARG A 519 14.32 19.53 -33.77
N ILE A 520 15.01 20.42 -33.06
CA ILE A 520 16.22 20.09 -32.31
C ILE A 520 15.85 19.09 -31.17
N ALA A 521 14.81 19.40 -30.39
CA ALA A 521 14.34 18.50 -29.32
C ALA A 521 13.94 17.13 -29.89
N GLY A 522 13.18 17.10 -30.99
CA GLY A 522 12.79 15.85 -31.63
C GLY A 522 13.98 15.03 -32.16
N ALA A 523 14.96 15.67 -32.81
CA ALA A 523 16.15 14.99 -33.31
C ALA A 523 16.99 14.38 -32.17
N LEU A 524 17.14 15.11 -31.07
CA LEU A 524 17.85 14.61 -29.90
C LEU A 524 17.10 13.44 -29.23
N PHE A 525 15.81 13.56 -29.06
CA PHE A 525 14.98 12.49 -28.48
C PHE A 525 15.01 11.22 -29.35
N GLU A 526 14.90 11.34 -30.66
CA GLU A 526 15.03 10.22 -31.59
C GLU A 526 16.41 9.55 -31.51
N ASP A 527 17.50 10.34 -31.36
CA ASP A 527 18.86 9.79 -31.23
C ASP A 527 19.04 9.08 -29.89
N ILE A 528 18.50 9.62 -28.79
CA ILE A 528 18.47 8.95 -27.48
C ILE A 528 17.71 7.62 -27.59
N MET A 529 16.50 7.61 -28.16
CA MET A 529 15.71 6.37 -28.28
C MET A 529 16.39 5.32 -29.16
N LYS A 530 17.11 5.71 -30.20
CA LYS A 530 17.92 4.78 -30.99
C LYS A 530 19.13 4.22 -30.21
N PHE A 531 19.67 4.99 -29.28
CA PHE A 531 20.77 4.55 -28.42
C PHE A 531 20.31 3.59 -27.31
N VAL A 532 19.17 3.88 -26.70
CA VAL A 532 18.58 3.08 -25.60
C VAL A 532 18.02 1.74 -26.10
N GLU A 533 17.61 1.67 -27.38
CA GLU A 533 16.99 0.47 -27.99
C GLU A 533 15.74 0.01 -27.22
N ASP A 534 15.72 -1.26 -26.75
CA ASP A 534 14.60 -1.88 -26.03
C ASP A 534 14.72 -1.77 -24.50
N GLU A 535 15.75 -1.10 -23.96
CA GLU A 535 15.90 -0.94 -22.53
C GLU A 535 14.89 0.07 -21.97
N PRO A 536 14.30 -0.21 -20.81
CA PRO A 536 13.41 0.75 -20.15
C PRO A 536 14.20 2.00 -19.75
N ARG A 537 13.62 3.16 -20.00
CA ARG A 537 14.23 4.43 -19.55
C ARG A 537 14.37 4.45 -18.04
N SER A 538 15.51 4.94 -17.58
CA SER A 538 15.84 5.03 -16.16
C SER A 538 15.30 6.30 -15.51
N ASP A 539 15.16 7.42 -16.27
CA ASP A 539 14.72 8.71 -15.76
C ASP A 539 13.85 9.51 -16.72
N ASP A 540 13.26 10.59 -16.22
CA ASP A 540 12.50 11.55 -16.99
C ASP A 540 13.44 12.31 -17.93
N ILE A 541 12.97 12.62 -19.12
CA ILE A 541 13.71 13.43 -20.10
C ILE A 541 13.04 14.78 -20.21
N THR A 542 13.68 15.82 -19.70
CA THR A 542 13.20 17.19 -19.81
C THR A 542 14.23 18.08 -20.50
N MET A 543 13.78 18.85 -21.49
CA MET A 543 14.60 19.76 -22.28
C MET A 543 13.90 21.10 -22.46
N LEU A 544 14.65 22.18 -22.37
CA LEU A 544 14.17 23.50 -22.73
C LEU A 544 15.18 24.16 -23.69
N ILE A 545 14.72 24.57 -24.86
CA ILE A 545 15.55 25.22 -25.88
C ILE A 545 15.08 26.67 -26.05
N VAL A 546 16.01 27.62 -25.87
CA VAL A 546 15.78 29.04 -26.13
C VAL A 546 16.74 29.46 -27.23
N LYS A 547 16.24 29.84 -28.40
CA LYS A 547 17.04 30.25 -29.55
C LYS A 547 16.78 31.70 -29.89
N ARG A 548 17.85 32.48 -30.04
CA ARG A 548 17.74 33.82 -30.61
C ARG A 548 17.68 33.73 -32.15
N GLU A 549 16.61 34.27 -32.72
CA GLU A 549 16.43 34.30 -34.16
C GLU A 549 17.45 35.25 -34.85
N SER A 550 17.69 35.04 -36.13
CA SER A 550 18.67 35.76 -36.94
C SER A 550 18.24 37.17 -37.23
#